data_6379b4cc3a68c47aa7ab695c4a0a6556
#
_entry.id   6379b4cc3a68c47aa7ab695c4a0a6556
#
_cell.length_a   1.000
_cell.length_b   1.000
_cell.length_c   1.000
_cell.angle_alpha   90.00
_cell.angle_beta   90.00
_cell.angle_gamma   90.00
#
_symmetry.space_group_name_H-M   'P 1'
#
loop_
_entity.id
_entity.type
_entity.pdbx_description
1 polymer ?
#
loop_
_entity_poly.entity_id
_entity_poly.type
_entity_poly.pdbx_seq_one_letter_code
_entity_poly.pdbx_strand_id
1 'polypeptide(L)'
;MASHADARPLEPLAEGAELPVFEEEVPGPLKRLQHFLHAYPTTIPFIVLLLGVALFSSVVGAKFFHPFNLSLILQQVTIIGMVGIAQTLIILTAGIDLSVGAIMVLSSVVMGKLAVVAGVPVPLAFALGLLTGLACGLINGILVTRLRLPPFIVTLGTWSIFGALNLWYSQSQTIRQQEVEAAAPFLQFMGTAIKFAGARLTYGSILMLLLAALIWYILNHTAFGRHIYATGDDPDAARLAGIDTDRTLLAVYGSAGFICAVAGWVLIGRIGAVSSLSGGTANLDSITAVVIGGTSLFGGRGSIVGTLVGALIVGVFRNGLALAGVDVVWQEFTVGLLIIIAVTIDQWIRKVSV
;
A
#
# COMPACT_ATOMS: atom_id res chain seq x y z
N MET A 1 -63.98 -26.01 -14.47
CA MET A 1 -63.60 -27.22 -13.69
C MET A 1 -62.16 -27.06 -13.31
N ALA A 2 -61.92 -26.54 -12.07
CA ALA A 2 -60.57 -26.36 -11.55
C ALA A 2 -60.28 -27.56 -10.63
N SER A 3 -59.16 -28.25 -10.93
CA SER A 3 -58.68 -29.40 -10.17
C SER A 3 -58.10 -28.94 -8.84
N HIS A 4 -58.66 -29.44 -7.77
CA HIS A 4 -58.13 -29.31 -6.40
C HIS A 4 -56.75 -30.01 -6.38
N ALA A 5 -55.72 -29.21 -6.06
CA ALA A 5 -54.40 -29.74 -5.76
C ALA A 5 -54.47 -30.34 -4.32
N ASP A 6 -54.15 -31.61 -4.23
CA ASP A 6 -54.04 -32.43 -3.03
C ASP A 6 -52.95 -31.83 -2.07
N ALA A 7 -53.39 -31.10 -1.05
CA ALA A 7 -52.52 -30.74 0.05
C ALA A 7 -52.34 -31.97 0.94
N ARG A 8 -51.22 -32.64 0.89
CA ARG A 8 -50.86 -33.69 1.83
C ARG A 8 -50.77 -33.07 3.24
N PRO A 9 -51.42 -33.68 4.24
CA PRO A 9 -51.27 -33.23 5.62
C PRO A 9 -49.77 -33.38 6.03
N LEU A 10 -49.26 -32.35 6.70
CA LEU A 10 -47.94 -32.44 7.33
C LEU A 10 -48.02 -33.56 8.38
N GLU A 11 -47.20 -34.60 8.25
CA GLU A 11 -47.03 -35.64 9.26
C GLU A 11 -46.58 -34.96 10.59
N PRO A 12 -47.23 -35.29 11.70
CA PRO A 12 -46.80 -34.78 12.99
C PRO A 12 -45.39 -35.31 13.26
N LEU A 13 -44.48 -34.40 13.63
CA LEU A 13 -43.15 -34.77 14.08
C LEU A 13 -43.27 -35.84 15.16
N ALA A 14 -42.58 -36.95 15.02
CA ALA A 14 -42.56 -38.04 15.99
C ALA A 14 -42.21 -37.50 17.38
N GLU A 15 -43.07 -37.77 18.36
CA GLU A 15 -42.78 -37.49 19.77
C GLU A 15 -41.50 -38.22 20.13
N GLY A 16 -40.39 -37.48 20.35
CA GLY A 16 -39.07 -38.02 20.65
C GLY A 16 -37.94 -37.66 19.67
N ALA A 17 -38.22 -36.85 18.62
CA ALA A 17 -37.14 -36.31 17.82
C ALA A 17 -36.35 -35.27 18.67
N GLU A 18 -35.27 -35.73 19.29
CA GLU A 18 -34.29 -34.84 19.90
C GLU A 18 -33.77 -33.92 18.79
N LEU A 19 -34.08 -32.64 18.91
CA LEU A 19 -33.48 -31.62 18.06
C LEU A 19 -31.94 -31.77 18.21
N PRO A 20 -31.19 -31.79 17.12
CA PRO A 20 -29.74 -31.83 17.24
C PRO A 20 -29.31 -30.62 18.07
N VAL A 21 -28.91 -30.87 19.30
CA VAL A 21 -28.24 -29.89 20.15
C VAL A 21 -26.91 -29.69 19.52
N PHE A 22 -26.69 -28.55 18.84
CA PHE A 22 -25.36 -28.13 18.44
C PHE A 22 -24.61 -27.90 19.75
N GLU A 23 -23.87 -28.89 20.22
CA GLU A 23 -22.87 -28.68 21.27
C GLU A 23 -21.95 -27.56 20.76
N GLU A 24 -22.05 -26.35 21.32
CA GLU A 24 -21.05 -25.32 21.13
C GLU A 24 -19.74 -25.86 21.70
N GLU A 25 -18.90 -26.48 20.83
CA GLU A 25 -17.54 -26.81 21.19
C GLU A 25 -16.87 -25.56 21.74
N VAL A 26 -16.59 -25.53 23.05
CA VAL A 26 -15.87 -24.40 23.66
C VAL A 26 -14.53 -24.28 22.89
N PRO A 27 -14.34 -23.21 22.12
CA PRO A 27 -13.18 -23.11 21.25
C PRO A 27 -11.90 -23.20 22.09
N GLY A 28 -11.02 -24.12 21.75
CA GLY A 28 -9.71 -24.27 22.40
C GLY A 28 -8.92 -22.95 22.37
N PRO A 29 -7.89 -22.79 23.21
CA PRO A 29 -7.15 -21.53 23.32
C PRO A 29 -6.61 -21.04 21.98
N LEU A 30 -6.23 -21.92 21.09
CA LEU A 30 -5.76 -21.60 19.74
C LEU A 30 -6.89 -21.04 18.87
N LYS A 31 -8.07 -21.65 18.89
CA LYS A 31 -9.26 -21.13 18.16
C LYS A 31 -9.70 -19.77 18.72
N ARG A 32 -9.64 -19.58 20.04
CA ARG A 32 -9.95 -18.27 20.67
C ARG A 32 -8.96 -17.18 20.21
N LEU A 33 -7.67 -17.50 20.17
CA LEU A 33 -6.64 -16.59 19.67
C LEU A 33 -6.89 -16.23 18.19
N GLN A 34 -7.20 -17.22 17.35
CA GLN A 34 -7.52 -16.98 15.93
C GLN A 34 -8.75 -16.09 15.76
N HIS A 35 -9.83 -16.32 16.51
CA HIS A 35 -11.03 -15.46 16.48
C HIS A 35 -10.71 -14.03 16.94
N PHE A 36 -9.89 -13.86 17.97
CA PHE A 36 -9.46 -12.55 18.43
C PHE A 36 -8.65 -11.83 17.36
N LEU A 37 -7.68 -12.50 16.73
CA LEU A 37 -6.85 -11.93 15.67
C LEU A 37 -7.66 -11.64 14.41
N HIS A 38 -8.69 -12.43 14.13
CA HIS A 38 -9.61 -12.17 13.03
C HIS A 38 -10.49 -10.92 13.29
N ALA A 39 -10.93 -10.72 14.54
CA ALA A 39 -11.72 -9.55 14.94
C ALA A 39 -10.87 -8.26 14.96
N TYR A 40 -9.56 -8.38 15.25
CA TYR A 40 -8.66 -7.23 15.37
C TYR A 40 -7.41 -7.40 14.49
N PRO A 41 -7.53 -7.32 13.15
CA PRO A 41 -6.45 -7.62 12.22
C PRO A 41 -5.23 -6.70 12.36
N THR A 42 -5.40 -5.48 12.89
CA THR A 42 -4.31 -4.53 13.12
C THR A 42 -3.48 -4.84 14.38
N THR A 43 -3.92 -5.74 15.26
CA THR A 43 -3.21 -6.08 16.50
C THR A 43 -1.88 -6.77 16.22
N ILE A 44 -1.85 -7.70 15.24
CA ILE A 44 -0.62 -8.41 14.88
C ILE A 44 0.48 -7.47 14.40
N PRO A 45 0.23 -6.56 13.44
CA PRO A 45 1.21 -5.56 13.02
C PRO A 45 1.78 -4.76 14.19
N PHE A 46 0.94 -4.33 15.13
CA PHE A 46 1.42 -3.58 16.31
C PHE A 46 2.34 -4.43 17.20
N ILE A 47 2.01 -5.69 17.43
CA ILE A 47 2.87 -6.60 18.20
C ILE A 47 4.21 -6.79 17.49
N VAL A 48 4.21 -7.04 16.19
CA VAL A 48 5.43 -7.20 15.39
C VAL A 48 6.29 -5.93 15.42
N LEU A 49 5.66 -4.76 15.32
CA LEU A 49 6.36 -3.47 15.44
C LEU A 49 7.04 -3.33 16.81
N LEU A 50 6.32 -3.60 17.90
CA LEU A 50 6.86 -3.52 19.26
C LEU A 50 8.00 -4.51 19.48
N LEU A 51 7.85 -5.74 18.98
CA LEU A 51 8.92 -6.75 19.05
C LEU A 51 10.14 -6.33 18.22
N GLY A 52 9.97 -5.75 17.04
CA GLY A 52 11.05 -5.21 16.23
C GLY A 52 11.78 -4.07 16.93
N VAL A 53 11.04 -3.14 17.51
CA VAL A 53 11.61 -2.03 18.31
C VAL A 53 12.38 -2.57 19.53
N ALA A 54 11.81 -3.53 20.27
CA ALA A 54 12.46 -4.16 21.41
C ALA A 54 13.76 -4.91 21.01
N LEU A 55 13.70 -5.65 19.91
CA LEU A 55 14.86 -6.38 19.36
C LEU A 55 15.99 -5.40 19.00
N PHE A 56 15.72 -4.38 18.18
CA PHE A 56 16.78 -3.49 17.75
C PHE A 56 17.24 -2.53 18.86
N SER A 57 16.39 -2.17 19.81
CA SER A 57 16.83 -1.44 20.99
C SER A 57 17.79 -2.25 21.86
N SER A 58 17.62 -3.56 21.96
CA SER A 58 18.54 -4.45 22.70
C SER A 58 19.87 -4.67 21.96
N VAL A 59 19.84 -4.76 20.62
CA VAL A 59 21.04 -5.01 19.80
C VAL A 59 21.88 -3.75 19.62
N VAL A 60 21.24 -2.61 19.31
CA VAL A 60 21.91 -1.35 18.94
C VAL A 60 22.01 -0.39 20.14
N GLY A 61 21.21 -0.60 21.17
CA GLY A 61 21.16 0.21 22.38
C GLY A 61 20.58 1.60 22.15
N ALA A 62 21.05 2.59 22.94
CA ALA A 62 20.54 3.97 22.94
C ALA A 62 20.59 4.67 21.56
N LYS A 63 21.48 4.24 20.66
CA LYS A 63 21.59 4.80 19.30
C LYS A 63 20.31 4.63 18.51
N PHE A 64 19.53 3.55 18.76
CA PHE A 64 18.27 3.30 18.08
C PHE A 64 17.26 4.42 18.35
N PHE A 65 17.14 4.90 19.59
CA PHE A 65 16.20 5.96 19.98
C PHE A 65 16.74 7.38 19.80
N HIS A 66 17.95 7.53 19.23
CA HIS A 66 18.47 8.87 18.99
C HIS A 66 17.51 9.63 18.05
N PRO A 67 17.12 10.90 18.35
CA PRO A 67 16.12 11.65 17.57
C PRO A 67 16.41 11.73 16.07
N PHE A 68 17.69 11.83 15.71
CA PHE A 68 18.12 11.81 14.32
C PHE A 68 17.83 10.46 13.65
N ASN A 69 18.05 9.34 14.36
CA ASN A 69 17.77 8.01 13.82
C ASN A 69 16.27 7.78 13.61
N LEU A 70 15.42 8.19 14.56
CA LEU A 70 13.97 8.13 14.41
C LEU A 70 13.50 8.96 13.20
N SER A 71 14.17 10.09 12.94
CA SER A 71 13.92 10.89 11.74
C SER A 71 14.30 10.15 10.45
N LEU A 72 15.38 9.38 10.43
CA LEU A 72 15.77 8.57 9.29
C LEU A 72 14.77 7.45 9.02
N ILE A 73 14.29 6.77 10.07
CA ILE A 73 13.21 5.78 9.95
C ILE A 73 11.98 6.44 9.33
N LEU A 74 11.52 7.58 9.85
CA LEU A 74 10.35 8.28 9.35
C LEU A 74 10.50 8.70 7.88
N GLN A 75 11.68 9.16 7.46
CA GLN A 75 11.95 9.52 6.06
C GLN A 75 11.92 8.30 5.13
N GLN A 76 12.39 7.12 5.58
CA GLN A 76 12.28 5.87 4.82
C GLN A 76 10.83 5.45 4.71
N VAL A 77 10.12 5.46 5.84
CA VAL A 77 8.69 5.11 5.92
C VAL A 77 7.82 6.04 5.07
N THR A 78 8.22 7.30 4.89
CA THR A 78 7.46 8.27 4.09
C THR A 78 7.22 7.78 2.66
N ILE A 79 8.24 7.30 1.96
CA ILE A 79 8.09 6.80 0.58
C ILE A 79 7.30 5.50 0.57
N ILE A 80 7.68 4.53 1.42
CA ILE A 80 7.01 3.23 1.53
C ILE A 80 5.53 3.43 1.90
N GLY A 81 5.25 4.32 2.84
CA GLY A 81 3.89 4.64 3.30
C GLY A 81 3.04 5.28 2.21
N MET A 82 3.57 6.24 1.44
CA MET A 82 2.81 6.87 0.36
C MET A 82 2.47 5.88 -0.76
N VAL A 83 3.47 5.10 -1.21
CA VAL A 83 3.23 4.05 -2.22
C VAL A 83 2.35 2.94 -1.65
N GLY A 84 2.50 2.63 -0.35
CA GLY A 84 1.65 1.69 0.39
C GLY A 84 0.19 2.14 0.46
N ILE A 85 -0.09 3.44 0.63
CA ILE A 85 -1.46 3.98 0.58
C ILE A 85 -2.07 3.75 -0.81
N ALA A 86 -1.33 4.02 -1.90
CA ALA A 86 -1.77 3.72 -3.26
C ALA A 86 -2.04 2.22 -3.44
N GLN A 87 -1.12 1.39 -2.99
CA GLN A 87 -1.22 -0.07 -3.06
C GLN A 87 -2.39 -0.61 -2.24
N THR A 88 -2.69 -0.01 -1.07
CA THR A 88 -3.84 -0.39 -0.25
C THR A 88 -5.15 -0.23 -1.01
N LEU A 89 -5.35 0.88 -1.72
CA LEU A 89 -6.55 1.10 -2.53
C LEU A 89 -6.74 -0.01 -3.57
N ILE A 90 -5.66 -0.44 -4.22
CA ILE A 90 -5.68 -1.48 -5.25
C ILE A 90 -5.92 -2.85 -4.62
N ILE A 91 -5.21 -3.19 -3.54
CA ILE A 91 -5.35 -4.49 -2.86
C ILE A 91 -6.74 -4.63 -2.24
N LEU A 92 -7.34 -3.56 -1.72
CA LEU A 92 -8.72 -3.58 -1.23
C LEU A 92 -9.73 -4.00 -2.30
N THR A 93 -9.44 -3.78 -3.59
CA THR A 93 -10.25 -4.24 -4.72
C THR A 93 -9.79 -5.59 -5.31
N ALA A 94 -9.08 -6.41 -4.52
CA ALA A 94 -8.51 -7.69 -4.93
C ALA A 94 -7.51 -7.60 -6.10
N GLY A 95 -6.92 -6.42 -6.34
CA GLY A 95 -5.86 -6.19 -7.33
C GLY A 95 -4.47 -6.21 -6.71
N ILE A 96 -3.45 -6.46 -7.52
CA ILE A 96 -2.03 -6.26 -7.16
C ILE A 96 -1.41 -5.41 -8.25
N ASP A 97 -0.75 -4.31 -7.89
CA ASP A 97 -0.07 -3.44 -8.84
C ASP A 97 1.44 -3.44 -8.60
N LEU A 98 2.17 -4.07 -9.51
CA LEU A 98 3.64 -4.08 -9.48
C LEU A 98 4.24 -2.82 -10.10
N SER A 99 3.46 -2.00 -10.79
CA SER A 99 3.95 -0.82 -11.51
C SER A 99 4.05 0.45 -10.67
N VAL A 100 3.50 0.47 -9.44
CA VAL A 100 3.46 1.66 -8.55
C VAL A 100 4.82 2.33 -8.37
N GLY A 101 5.89 1.54 -8.19
CA GLY A 101 7.26 2.05 -8.09
C GLY A 101 7.75 2.69 -9.40
N ALA A 102 7.47 2.05 -10.53
CA ALA A 102 7.83 2.59 -11.84
C ALA A 102 7.06 3.88 -12.16
N ILE A 103 5.77 3.95 -11.83
CA ILE A 103 4.95 5.16 -11.96
C ILE A 103 5.53 6.32 -11.13
N MET A 104 5.90 6.04 -9.87
CA MET A 104 6.53 7.01 -8.98
C MET A 104 7.82 7.59 -9.60
N VAL A 105 8.72 6.70 -10.06
CA VAL A 105 10.00 7.13 -10.62
C VAL A 105 9.82 7.84 -11.96
N LEU A 106 8.99 7.32 -12.87
CA LEU A 106 8.71 7.97 -14.15
C LEU A 106 8.14 9.38 -13.95
N SER A 107 7.19 9.55 -13.05
CA SER A 107 6.61 10.86 -12.71
C SER A 107 7.67 11.83 -12.18
N SER A 108 8.57 11.37 -11.30
CA SER A 108 9.67 12.19 -10.79
C SER A 108 10.65 12.61 -11.89
N VAL A 109 10.97 11.69 -12.81
CA VAL A 109 11.84 11.97 -13.95
C VAL A 109 11.20 12.96 -14.92
N VAL A 110 9.90 12.84 -15.19
CA VAL A 110 9.15 13.82 -16.00
C VAL A 110 9.22 15.21 -15.37
N MET A 111 8.94 15.33 -14.06
CA MET A 111 9.06 16.61 -13.34
C MET A 111 10.47 17.22 -13.50
N GLY A 112 11.50 16.43 -13.21
CA GLY A 112 12.87 16.91 -13.24
C GLY A 112 13.39 17.25 -14.64
N LYS A 113 13.16 16.39 -15.63
CA LYS A 113 13.61 16.62 -17.01
C LYS A 113 12.93 17.84 -17.63
N LEU A 114 11.63 18.01 -17.42
CA LEU A 114 10.91 19.17 -17.94
C LEU A 114 11.39 20.47 -17.27
N ALA A 115 11.50 20.49 -15.94
CA ALA A 115 11.85 21.70 -15.21
C ALA A 115 13.33 22.09 -15.39
N VAL A 116 14.26 21.11 -15.27
CA VAL A 116 15.70 21.40 -15.20
C VAL A 116 16.37 21.36 -16.56
N VAL A 117 16.02 20.36 -17.40
CA VAL A 117 16.72 20.17 -18.69
C VAL A 117 16.01 20.91 -19.82
N ALA A 118 14.67 20.83 -19.90
CA ALA A 118 13.92 21.46 -20.95
C ALA A 118 13.54 22.93 -20.65
N GLY A 119 13.79 23.43 -19.43
CA GLY A 119 13.49 24.81 -19.03
C GLY A 119 12.00 25.15 -18.98
N VAL A 120 11.12 24.15 -18.84
CA VAL A 120 9.68 24.33 -18.68
C VAL A 120 9.40 24.98 -17.32
N PRO A 121 8.49 25.96 -17.22
CA PRO A 121 8.12 26.55 -15.93
C PRO A 121 7.79 25.49 -14.88
N VAL A 122 8.40 25.60 -13.70
CA VAL A 122 8.34 24.57 -12.64
C VAL A 122 6.89 24.15 -12.29
N PRO A 123 5.90 25.07 -12.16
CA PRO A 123 4.53 24.65 -11.89
C PRO A 123 3.92 23.77 -13.00
N LEU A 124 4.25 24.05 -14.26
CA LEU A 124 3.80 23.24 -15.40
C LEU A 124 4.49 21.90 -15.44
N ALA A 125 5.81 21.84 -15.24
CA ALA A 125 6.56 20.60 -15.16
C ALA A 125 6.05 19.69 -14.02
N PHE A 126 5.76 20.28 -12.87
CA PHE A 126 5.14 19.61 -11.73
C PHE A 126 3.77 19.03 -12.08
N ALA A 127 2.88 19.84 -12.66
CA ALA A 127 1.54 19.40 -13.07
C ALA A 127 1.61 18.26 -14.10
N LEU A 128 2.51 18.36 -15.09
CA LEU A 128 2.71 17.31 -16.09
C LEU A 128 3.24 16.01 -15.47
N GLY A 129 4.09 16.10 -14.46
CA GLY A 129 4.53 14.90 -13.71
C GLY A 129 3.38 14.25 -12.94
N LEU A 130 2.49 15.03 -12.31
CA LEU A 130 1.29 14.50 -11.65
C LEU A 130 0.34 13.85 -12.67
N LEU A 131 0.13 14.48 -13.81
CA LEU A 131 -0.68 13.93 -14.91
C LEU A 131 -0.08 12.66 -15.50
N THR A 132 1.25 12.53 -15.55
CA THR A 132 1.93 11.32 -15.98
C THR A 132 1.55 10.14 -15.08
N GLY A 133 1.60 10.29 -13.75
CA GLY A 133 1.21 9.20 -12.86
C GLY A 133 -0.27 8.89 -12.92
N LEU A 134 -1.13 9.91 -13.02
CA LEU A 134 -2.58 9.71 -13.23
C LEU A 134 -2.83 8.94 -14.54
N ALA A 135 -2.19 9.32 -15.63
CA ALA A 135 -2.33 8.66 -16.93
C ALA A 135 -1.86 7.20 -16.88
N CYS A 136 -0.71 6.92 -16.25
CA CYS A 136 -0.22 5.56 -16.07
C CYS A 136 -1.21 4.71 -15.26
N GLY A 137 -1.75 5.25 -14.16
CA GLY A 137 -2.77 4.58 -13.37
C GLY A 137 -4.06 4.33 -14.17
N LEU A 138 -4.54 5.32 -14.93
CA LEU A 138 -5.71 5.16 -15.79
C LEU A 138 -5.48 4.13 -16.90
N ILE A 139 -4.27 4.05 -17.48
CA ILE A 139 -3.90 2.99 -18.43
C ILE A 139 -4.07 1.62 -17.79
N ASN A 140 -3.52 1.40 -16.60
CA ASN A 140 -3.71 0.15 -15.85
C ASN A 140 -5.20 -0.13 -15.61
N GLY A 141 -5.93 0.87 -15.12
CA GLY A 141 -7.38 0.76 -14.87
C GLY A 141 -8.17 0.39 -16.12
N ILE A 142 -7.87 1.00 -17.28
CA ILE A 142 -8.53 0.68 -18.56
C ILE A 142 -8.21 -0.76 -19.00
N LEU A 143 -6.95 -1.18 -18.90
CA LEU A 143 -6.56 -2.55 -19.27
C LEU A 143 -7.25 -3.60 -18.39
N VAL A 144 -7.39 -3.33 -17.10
CA VAL A 144 -8.07 -4.22 -16.15
C VAL A 144 -9.58 -4.25 -16.40
N THR A 145 -10.23 -3.08 -16.57
CA THR A 145 -11.69 -2.98 -16.64
C THR A 145 -12.24 -3.27 -18.05
N ARG A 146 -11.64 -2.67 -19.09
CA ARG A 146 -12.16 -2.77 -20.47
C ARG A 146 -11.69 -4.02 -21.19
N LEU A 147 -10.41 -4.39 -21.03
CA LEU A 147 -9.87 -5.62 -21.62
C LEU A 147 -10.04 -6.84 -20.69
N ARG A 148 -10.52 -6.62 -19.44
CA ARG A 148 -10.76 -7.66 -18.43
C ARG A 148 -9.54 -8.55 -18.19
N LEU A 149 -8.35 -7.94 -18.27
CA LEU A 149 -7.10 -8.65 -18.01
C LEU A 149 -6.86 -8.74 -16.49
N PRO A 150 -6.27 -9.85 -16.00
CA PRO A 150 -5.91 -9.98 -14.61
C PRO A 150 -4.97 -8.82 -14.16
N PRO A 151 -5.27 -8.14 -13.04
CA PRO A 151 -4.49 -6.99 -12.57
C PRO A 151 -2.98 -7.24 -12.48
N PHE A 152 -2.60 -8.39 -11.93
CA PHE A 152 -1.19 -8.77 -11.78
C PHE A 152 -0.45 -8.83 -13.14
N ILE A 153 -1.09 -9.41 -14.18
CA ILE A 153 -0.49 -9.52 -15.52
C ILE A 153 -0.35 -8.14 -16.17
N VAL A 154 -1.40 -7.30 -16.05
CA VAL A 154 -1.37 -5.92 -16.56
C VAL A 154 -0.23 -5.16 -15.93
N THR A 155 -0.16 -5.16 -14.59
CA THR A 155 0.79 -4.32 -13.87
C THR A 155 2.22 -4.83 -13.93
N LEU A 156 2.43 -6.14 -14.12
CA LEU A 156 3.73 -6.70 -14.46
C LEU A 156 4.22 -6.20 -15.84
N GLY A 157 3.33 -6.20 -16.84
CA GLY A 157 3.65 -5.68 -18.18
C GLY A 157 3.91 -4.18 -18.15
N THR A 158 3.05 -3.39 -17.48
CA THR A 158 3.24 -1.94 -17.41
C THR A 158 4.41 -1.53 -16.53
N TRP A 159 4.78 -2.30 -15.50
CA TRP A 159 6.04 -2.11 -14.77
C TRP A 159 7.24 -2.10 -15.72
N SER A 160 7.32 -3.09 -16.60
CA SER A 160 8.39 -3.16 -17.62
C SER A 160 8.32 -2.00 -18.62
N ILE A 161 7.10 -1.65 -19.09
CA ILE A 161 6.89 -0.55 -20.05
C ILE A 161 7.27 0.79 -19.42
N PHE A 162 6.74 1.11 -18.23
CA PHE A 162 7.03 2.38 -17.55
C PHE A 162 8.49 2.46 -17.10
N GLY A 163 9.10 1.33 -16.72
CA GLY A 163 10.53 1.24 -16.46
C GLY A 163 11.36 1.55 -17.70
N ALA A 164 11.02 0.98 -18.85
CA ALA A 164 11.69 1.26 -20.11
C ALA A 164 11.52 2.73 -20.55
N LEU A 165 10.30 3.29 -20.44
CA LEU A 165 10.02 4.70 -20.71
C LEU A 165 10.82 5.63 -19.78
N ASN A 166 10.94 5.25 -18.51
CA ASN A 166 11.76 5.99 -17.55
C ASN A 166 13.24 6.04 -17.97
N LEU A 167 13.83 4.89 -18.31
CA LEU A 167 15.22 4.82 -18.77
C LEU A 167 15.44 5.54 -20.10
N TRP A 168 14.54 5.36 -21.06
CA TRP A 168 14.59 6.04 -22.35
C TRP A 168 14.50 7.57 -22.19
N TYR A 169 13.53 8.07 -21.43
CA TYR A 169 13.32 9.52 -21.28
C TYR A 169 14.41 10.18 -20.42
N SER A 170 14.91 9.50 -19.38
CA SER A 170 16.01 9.98 -18.56
C SER A 170 17.38 9.84 -19.27
N GLN A 171 17.47 8.99 -20.30
CA GLN A 171 18.74 8.54 -20.88
C GLN A 171 19.69 7.93 -19.83
N SER A 172 19.09 7.30 -18.80
CA SER A 172 19.79 6.76 -17.61
C SER A 172 20.66 7.80 -16.86
N GLN A 173 20.43 9.10 -17.11
CA GLN A 173 21.15 10.18 -16.46
C GLN A 173 20.43 10.62 -15.18
N THR A 174 21.23 10.96 -14.18
CA THR A 174 20.75 11.56 -12.92
C THR A 174 20.92 13.08 -13.00
N ILE A 175 19.85 13.83 -12.74
CA ILE A 175 19.91 15.27 -12.53
C ILE A 175 20.36 15.49 -11.08
N ARG A 176 21.52 16.11 -10.93
CA ARG A 176 22.20 16.25 -9.63
C ARG A 176 21.48 17.27 -8.74
N GLN A 177 21.74 17.16 -7.44
CA GLN A 177 21.13 18.05 -6.45
C GLN A 177 21.33 19.53 -6.78
N GLN A 178 22.53 19.94 -7.16
CA GLN A 178 22.86 21.34 -7.48
C GLN A 178 22.07 21.86 -8.70
N GLU A 179 21.87 20.99 -9.70
CA GLU A 179 21.11 21.34 -10.91
C GLU A 179 19.64 21.56 -10.60
N VAL A 180 19.04 20.68 -9.74
CA VAL A 180 17.66 20.81 -9.29
C VAL A 180 17.51 22.06 -8.41
N GLU A 181 18.44 22.31 -7.49
CA GLU A 181 18.43 23.47 -6.59
C GLU A 181 18.52 24.79 -7.36
N ALA A 182 19.35 24.84 -8.40
CA ALA A 182 19.52 26.05 -9.22
C ALA A 182 18.31 26.33 -10.13
N ALA A 183 17.72 25.30 -10.76
CA ALA A 183 16.68 25.48 -11.77
C ALA A 183 15.25 25.30 -11.26
N ALA A 184 15.05 24.42 -10.28
CA ALA A 184 13.72 24.01 -9.81
C ALA A 184 13.69 23.68 -8.30
N PRO A 185 14.05 24.61 -7.40
CA PRO A 185 14.16 24.34 -5.96
C PRO A 185 12.83 23.86 -5.33
N PHE A 186 11.69 24.22 -5.92
CA PHE A 186 10.38 23.70 -5.50
C PHE A 186 10.30 22.17 -5.54
N LEU A 187 10.98 21.53 -6.46
CA LEU A 187 10.96 20.05 -6.53
C LEU A 187 11.64 19.41 -5.31
N GLN A 188 12.57 20.11 -4.67
CA GLN A 188 13.24 19.64 -3.43
C GLN A 188 12.48 20.04 -2.15
N PHE A 189 11.41 20.84 -2.25
CA PHE A 189 10.70 21.40 -1.09
C PHE A 189 10.25 20.34 -0.08
N MET A 190 9.80 19.17 -0.53
CA MET A 190 9.35 18.07 0.34
C MET A 190 10.47 17.46 1.19
N GLY A 191 11.73 17.68 0.83
CA GLY A 191 12.91 17.29 1.62
C GLY A 191 13.29 18.28 2.73
N THR A 192 12.74 19.48 2.70
CA THR A 192 12.98 20.49 3.75
C THR A 192 12.43 19.96 5.08
N ALA A 193 13.20 20.14 6.15
CA ALA A 193 12.88 19.59 7.46
C ALA A 193 12.74 20.68 8.53
N ILE A 194 11.70 20.54 9.34
CA ILE A 194 11.55 21.24 10.62
C ILE A 194 12.46 20.53 11.63
N LYS A 195 13.38 21.28 12.23
CA LYS A 195 14.31 20.75 13.24
C LYS A 195 13.72 20.97 14.62
N PHE A 196 13.57 19.92 15.41
CA PHE A 196 13.07 19.98 16.77
C PHE A 196 13.77 18.95 17.65
N ALA A 197 14.37 19.38 18.75
CA ALA A 197 15.02 18.52 19.75
C ALA A 197 15.98 17.46 19.14
N GLY A 198 16.73 17.81 18.09
CA GLY A 198 17.64 16.89 17.38
C GLY A 198 16.97 15.99 16.33
N ALA A 199 15.65 16.00 16.23
CA ALA A 199 14.90 15.34 15.18
C ALA A 199 14.71 16.25 13.94
N ARG A 200 14.45 15.62 12.79
CA ARG A 200 14.18 16.28 11.51
C ARG A 200 12.87 15.75 10.91
N LEU A 201 11.81 16.51 11.04
CA LEU A 201 10.52 16.20 10.42
C LEU A 201 10.43 16.85 9.03
N THR A 202 10.44 16.08 7.97
CA THR A 202 10.34 16.61 6.59
C THR A 202 8.90 16.96 6.22
N TYR A 203 8.72 17.95 5.34
CA TYR A 203 7.39 18.24 4.78
C TYR A 203 6.80 17.04 4.04
N GLY A 204 7.63 16.20 3.42
CA GLY A 204 7.18 14.95 2.82
C GLY A 204 6.54 13.99 3.82
N SER A 205 7.09 13.88 5.05
CA SER A 205 6.49 13.06 6.10
C SER A 205 5.15 13.61 6.59
N ILE A 206 5.03 14.94 6.67
CA ILE A 206 3.76 15.59 7.01
C ILE A 206 2.73 15.34 5.90
N LEU A 207 3.13 15.47 4.64
CA LEU A 207 2.26 15.21 3.49
C LEU A 207 1.77 13.75 3.47
N MET A 208 2.65 12.78 3.77
CA MET A 208 2.26 11.37 3.90
C MET A 208 1.17 11.18 4.96
N LEU A 209 1.32 11.79 6.15
CA LEU A 209 0.33 11.68 7.21
C LEU A 209 -1.01 12.34 6.84
N LEU A 210 -0.97 13.50 6.17
CA LEU A 210 -2.16 14.18 5.67
C LEU A 210 -2.86 13.34 4.58
N LEU A 211 -2.08 12.76 3.66
CA LEU A 211 -2.60 11.86 2.64
C LEU A 211 -3.22 10.60 3.27
N ALA A 212 -2.55 10.02 4.26
CA ALA A 212 -3.08 8.88 5.00
C ALA A 212 -4.41 9.21 5.69
N ALA A 213 -4.50 10.38 6.35
CA ALA A 213 -5.73 10.85 6.98
C ALA A 213 -6.85 11.08 5.96
N LEU A 214 -6.53 11.67 4.81
CA LEU A 214 -7.49 11.90 3.72
C LEU A 214 -8.03 10.58 3.17
N ILE A 215 -7.16 9.64 2.83
CA ILE A 215 -7.58 8.34 2.26
C ILE A 215 -8.30 7.49 3.33
N TRP A 216 -7.86 7.54 4.58
CA TRP A 216 -8.58 6.93 5.70
C TRP A 216 -10.01 7.48 5.81
N TYR A 217 -10.18 8.82 5.72
CA TYR A 217 -11.50 9.45 5.74
C TYR A 217 -12.34 9.01 4.54
N ILE A 218 -11.78 9.01 3.34
CA ILE A 218 -12.47 8.57 2.12
C ILE A 218 -12.94 7.12 2.27
N LEU A 219 -12.08 6.22 2.71
CA LEU A 219 -12.42 4.79 2.85
C LEU A 219 -13.50 4.54 3.89
N ASN A 220 -13.51 5.26 5.02
CA ASN A 220 -14.41 4.97 6.13
C ASN A 220 -15.70 5.78 6.09
N HIS A 221 -15.70 6.97 5.45
CA HIS A 221 -16.81 7.92 5.58
C HIS A 221 -17.49 8.29 4.26
N THR A 222 -17.04 7.76 3.11
CA THR A 222 -17.65 8.09 1.81
C THR A 222 -18.28 6.88 1.12
N ALA A 223 -19.17 7.14 0.14
CA ALA A 223 -19.74 6.11 -0.71
C ALA A 223 -18.64 5.41 -1.53
N PHE A 224 -17.64 6.18 -2.02
CA PHE A 224 -16.52 5.63 -2.77
C PHE A 224 -15.73 4.58 -1.98
N GLY A 225 -15.46 4.84 -0.69
CA GLY A 225 -14.82 3.85 0.18
C GLY A 225 -15.65 2.56 0.31
N ARG A 226 -16.98 2.68 0.53
CA ARG A 226 -17.87 1.50 0.57
C ARG A 226 -17.85 0.73 -0.73
N HIS A 227 -17.83 1.42 -1.88
CA HIS A 227 -17.74 0.77 -3.19
C HIS A 227 -16.42 0.01 -3.37
N ILE A 228 -15.28 0.55 -2.88
CA ILE A 228 -13.97 -0.12 -2.90
C ILE A 228 -14.04 -1.44 -2.13
N TYR A 229 -14.51 -1.41 -0.88
CA TYR A 229 -14.60 -2.62 -0.04
C TYR A 229 -15.57 -3.65 -0.65
N ALA A 230 -16.75 -3.21 -1.09
CA ALA A 230 -17.74 -4.11 -1.70
C ALA A 230 -17.22 -4.75 -3.00
N THR A 231 -16.55 -3.96 -3.87
CA THR A 231 -15.97 -4.47 -5.12
C THR A 231 -14.89 -5.51 -4.86
N GLY A 232 -14.15 -5.38 -3.77
CA GLY A 232 -13.09 -6.33 -3.44
C GLY A 232 -13.55 -7.56 -2.66
N ASP A 233 -14.67 -7.46 -1.95
CA ASP A 233 -15.24 -8.58 -1.20
C ASP A 233 -15.96 -9.56 -2.14
N ASP A 234 -16.92 -9.05 -2.92
CA ASP A 234 -17.64 -9.79 -3.97
C ASP A 234 -18.04 -8.84 -5.10
N PRO A 235 -17.33 -8.82 -6.22
CA PRO A 235 -17.63 -7.94 -7.34
C PRO A 235 -18.98 -8.23 -8.00
N ASP A 236 -19.49 -9.47 -7.97
CA ASP A 236 -20.76 -9.81 -8.57
C ASP A 236 -21.93 -9.38 -7.68
N ALA A 237 -21.84 -9.62 -6.37
CA ALA A 237 -22.79 -9.08 -5.40
C ALA A 237 -22.82 -7.54 -5.42
N ALA A 238 -21.66 -6.88 -5.52
CA ALA A 238 -21.56 -5.44 -5.64
C ALA A 238 -22.30 -4.90 -6.89
N ARG A 239 -22.16 -5.56 -8.04
CA ARG A 239 -22.90 -5.21 -9.28
C ARG A 239 -24.41 -5.39 -9.11
N LEU A 240 -24.84 -6.49 -8.49
CA LEU A 240 -26.26 -6.72 -8.19
C LEU A 240 -26.84 -5.68 -7.26
N ALA A 241 -26.02 -5.13 -6.35
CA ALA A 241 -26.39 -4.00 -5.47
C ALA A 241 -26.34 -2.63 -6.17
N GLY A 242 -26.07 -2.59 -7.50
CA GLY A 242 -26.05 -1.35 -8.30
C GLY A 242 -24.72 -0.59 -8.29
N ILE A 243 -23.64 -1.17 -7.80
CA ILE A 243 -22.30 -0.56 -7.81
C ILE A 243 -21.67 -0.77 -9.20
N ASP A 244 -21.24 0.33 -9.83
CA ASP A 244 -20.44 0.26 -11.07
C ASP A 244 -18.99 -0.09 -10.68
N THR A 245 -18.67 -1.38 -10.67
CA THR A 245 -17.36 -1.91 -10.29
C THR A 245 -16.26 -1.46 -11.25
N ASP A 246 -16.57 -1.30 -12.55
CA ASP A 246 -15.59 -0.88 -13.55
C ASP A 246 -15.17 0.59 -13.33
N ARG A 247 -16.13 1.48 -13.04
CA ARG A 247 -15.83 2.88 -12.67
C ARG A 247 -15.08 2.95 -11.34
N THR A 248 -15.43 2.13 -10.37
CA THR A 248 -14.75 2.06 -9.08
C THR A 248 -13.29 1.66 -9.27
N LEU A 249 -13.01 0.60 -10.03
CA LEU A 249 -11.65 0.16 -10.34
C LEU A 249 -10.86 1.23 -11.11
N LEU A 250 -11.46 1.84 -12.13
CA LEU A 250 -10.80 2.91 -12.90
C LEU A 250 -10.40 4.08 -12.01
N ALA A 251 -11.29 4.50 -11.10
CA ALA A 251 -11.00 5.56 -10.12
C ALA A 251 -9.92 5.15 -9.12
N VAL A 252 -9.90 3.90 -8.67
CA VAL A 252 -8.87 3.36 -7.77
C VAL A 252 -7.49 3.39 -8.43
N TYR A 253 -7.36 2.85 -9.65
CA TYR A 253 -6.08 2.85 -10.38
C TYR A 253 -5.61 4.28 -10.72
N GLY A 254 -6.52 5.16 -11.15
CA GLY A 254 -6.21 6.56 -11.39
C GLY A 254 -5.72 7.28 -10.13
N SER A 255 -6.43 7.10 -9.01
CA SER A 255 -6.04 7.67 -7.71
C SER A 255 -4.69 7.13 -7.22
N ALA A 256 -4.46 5.83 -7.38
CA ALA A 256 -3.20 5.19 -7.02
C ALA A 256 -2.03 5.75 -7.85
N GLY A 257 -2.21 5.89 -9.18
CA GLY A 257 -1.21 6.49 -10.06
C GLY A 257 -0.91 7.95 -9.69
N PHE A 258 -1.94 8.74 -9.35
CA PHE A 258 -1.76 10.10 -8.87
C PHE A 258 -0.98 10.16 -7.54
N ILE A 259 -1.31 9.30 -6.57
CA ILE A 259 -0.59 9.19 -5.29
C ILE A 259 0.88 8.80 -5.53
N CYS A 260 1.15 7.87 -6.45
CA CYS A 260 2.51 7.50 -6.85
C CYS A 260 3.28 8.68 -7.45
N ALA A 261 2.63 9.55 -8.25
CA ALA A 261 3.27 10.76 -8.76
C ALA A 261 3.61 11.76 -7.63
N VAL A 262 2.72 11.94 -6.66
CA VAL A 262 3.00 12.75 -5.46
C VAL A 262 4.15 12.14 -4.66
N ALA A 263 4.21 10.80 -4.51
CA ALA A 263 5.34 10.12 -3.90
C ALA A 263 6.65 10.34 -4.68
N GLY A 264 6.59 10.45 -6.00
CA GLY A 264 7.71 10.81 -6.86
C GLY A 264 8.28 12.20 -6.57
N TRP A 265 7.41 13.18 -6.32
CA TRP A 265 7.83 14.51 -5.85
C TRP A 265 8.51 14.46 -4.48
N VAL A 266 7.93 13.71 -3.53
CA VAL A 266 8.53 13.52 -2.20
C VAL A 266 9.87 12.80 -2.31
N LEU A 267 10.02 11.86 -3.25
CA LEU A 267 11.27 11.15 -3.54
C LEU A 267 12.37 12.12 -3.99
N ILE A 268 12.06 13.07 -4.90
CA ILE A 268 13.00 14.13 -5.31
C ILE A 268 13.44 14.92 -4.08
N GLY A 269 12.50 15.35 -3.24
CA GLY A 269 12.80 16.08 -2.01
C GLY A 269 13.72 15.32 -1.07
N ARG A 270 13.47 14.02 -0.87
CA ARG A 270 14.25 13.16 0.02
C ARG A 270 15.68 12.95 -0.45
N ILE A 271 15.87 12.70 -1.77
CA ILE A 271 17.18 12.40 -2.35
C ILE A 271 17.92 13.70 -2.68
N GLY A 272 17.18 14.77 -2.95
CA GLY A 272 17.68 16.04 -3.46
C GLY A 272 17.97 16.02 -4.96
N ALA A 273 17.87 14.88 -5.64
CA ALA A 273 18.20 14.65 -7.03
C ALA A 273 17.10 13.91 -7.76
N VAL A 274 17.12 13.90 -9.09
CA VAL A 274 16.19 13.11 -9.91
C VAL A 274 16.95 11.96 -10.55
N SER A 275 16.65 10.74 -10.14
CA SER A 275 17.35 9.55 -10.62
C SER A 275 16.38 8.48 -11.10
N SER A 276 16.59 7.98 -12.30
CA SER A 276 15.82 6.88 -12.90
C SER A 276 16.01 5.53 -12.21
N LEU A 277 17.07 5.39 -11.42
CA LEU A 277 17.41 4.16 -10.69
C LEU A 277 16.92 4.16 -9.25
N SER A 278 16.33 5.26 -8.79
CA SER A 278 15.81 5.37 -7.43
C SER A 278 14.50 4.60 -7.28
N GLY A 279 14.29 3.97 -6.12
CA GLY A 279 13.00 3.34 -5.80
C GLY A 279 12.75 1.98 -6.47
N GLY A 280 13.80 1.28 -6.92
CA GLY A 280 13.68 -0.02 -7.59
C GLY A 280 12.95 -1.11 -6.79
N THR A 281 12.95 -1.03 -5.45
CA THR A 281 12.24 -1.97 -4.55
C THR A 281 10.92 -1.41 -4.00
N ALA A 282 10.54 -0.18 -4.34
CA ALA A 282 9.39 0.49 -3.74
C ALA A 282 8.06 -0.25 -3.93
N ASN A 283 7.89 -0.97 -5.05
CA ASN A 283 6.74 -1.83 -5.29
C ASN A 283 6.67 -2.99 -4.29
N LEU A 284 7.78 -3.73 -4.09
CA LEU A 284 7.84 -4.84 -3.14
C LEU A 284 7.72 -4.36 -1.70
N ASP A 285 8.41 -3.29 -1.34
CA ASP A 285 8.33 -2.68 0.00
C ASP A 285 6.91 -2.21 0.34
N SER A 286 6.20 -1.63 -0.63
CA SER A 286 4.82 -1.18 -0.44
C SER A 286 3.84 -2.34 -0.27
N ILE A 287 3.96 -3.40 -1.09
CA ILE A 287 3.16 -4.63 -0.92
C ILE A 287 3.43 -5.24 0.44
N THR A 288 4.72 -5.34 0.83
CA THR A 288 5.13 -5.84 2.14
C THR A 288 4.46 -5.05 3.26
N ALA A 289 4.52 -3.72 3.21
CA ALA A 289 3.92 -2.85 4.22
C ALA A 289 2.41 -3.06 4.31
N VAL A 290 1.72 -3.16 3.17
CA VAL A 290 0.26 -3.35 3.12
C VAL A 290 -0.16 -4.71 3.68
N VAL A 291 0.56 -5.78 3.30
CA VAL A 291 0.26 -7.15 3.74
C VAL A 291 0.60 -7.36 5.22
N ILE A 292 1.81 -6.95 5.66
CA ILE A 292 2.18 -6.99 7.08
C ILE A 292 1.22 -6.13 7.91
N GLY A 293 0.71 -5.03 7.32
CA GLY A 293 -0.29 -4.15 7.92
C GLY A 293 -1.68 -4.79 8.09
N GLY A 294 -1.89 -6.03 7.64
CA GLY A 294 -3.13 -6.78 7.79
C GLY A 294 -4.18 -6.50 6.72
N THR A 295 -3.81 -5.92 5.59
CA THR A 295 -4.68 -5.80 4.43
C THR A 295 -4.69 -7.11 3.64
N SER A 296 -5.88 -7.61 3.35
CA SER A 296 -6.09 -8.86 2.65
C SER A 296 -5.71 -8.77 1.17
N LEU A 297 -4.85 -9.67 0.71
CA LEU A 297 -4.53 -9.82 -0.72
C LEU A 297 -5.72 -10.26 -1.59
N PHE A 298 -6.78 -10.80 -0.96
CA PHE A 298 -8.00 -11.23 -1.66
C PHE A 298 -9.07 -10.15 -1.72
N GLY A 299 -8.76 -8.92 -1.26
CA GLY A 299 -9.69 -7.80 -1.26
C GLY A 299 -10.63 -7.73 -0.05
N GLY A 300 -11.50 -6.75 -0.05
CA GLY A 300 -12.59 -6.55 0.90
C GLY A 300 -12.20 -6.17 2.32
N ARG A 301 -10.93 -6.31 2.73
CA ARG A 301 -10.49 -6.09 4.12
C ARG A 301 -9.11 -5.45 4.19
N GLY A 302 -8.97 -4.44 5.03
CA GLY A 302 -7.70 -3.74 5.27
C GLY A 302 -7.92 -2.32 5.78
N SER A 303 -6.84 -1.65 6.14
CA SER A 303 -6.91 -0.28 6.65
C SER A 303 -5.64 0.51 6.37
N ILE A 304 -5.79 1.83 6.19
CA ILE A 304 -4.65 2.74 6.03
C ILE A 304 -3.75 2.76 7.29
N VAL A 305 -4.35 2.66 8.47
CA VAL A 305 -3.58 2.60 9.73
C VAL A 305 -2.70 1.35 9.75
N GLY A 306 -3.25 0.19 9.36
CA GLY A 306 -2.48 -1.04 9.21
C GLY A 306 -1.32 -0.86 8.25
N THR A 307 -1.55 -0.28 7.08
CA THR A 307 -0.49 0.00 6.08
C THR A 307 0.63 0.88 6.64
N LEU A 308 0.30 1.94 7.40
CA LEU A 308 1.32 2.79 8.03
C LEU A 308 2.13 2.02 9.08
N VAL A 309 1.47 1.17 9.89
CA VAL A 309 2.17 0.31 10.84
C VAL A 309 3.07 -0.69 10.12
N GLY A 310 2.60 -1.29 9.03
CA GLY A 310 3.42 -2.17 8.19
C GLY A 310 4.61 -1.45 7.57
N ALA A 311 4.44 -0.22 7.09
CA ALA A 311 5.54 0.61 6.59
C ALA A 311 6.56 0.94 7.70
N LEU A 312 6.08 1.20 8.94
CA LEU A 312 6.95 1.36 10.10
C LEU A 312 7.74 0.09 10.41
N ILE A 313 7.11 -1.10 10.33
CA ILE A 313 7.82 -2.36 10.52
C ILE A 313 8.96 -2.49 9.51
N VAL A 314 8.69 -2.33 8.22
CA VAL A 314 9.73 -2.39 7.16
C VAL A 314 10.84 -1.38 7.42
N GLY A 315 10.49 -0.12 7.76
CA GLY A 315 11.46 0.92 8.08
C GLY A 315 12.31 0.63 9.31
N VAL A 316 11.71 0.12 10.39
CA VAL A 316 12.40 -0.28 11.63
C VAL A 316 13.36 -1.43 11.38
N PHE A 317 12.94 -2.45 10.61
CA PHE A 317 13.81 -3.60 10.30
C PHE A 317 14.98 -3.18 9.41
N ARG A 318 14.76 -2.43 8.32
CA ARG A 318 15.84 -1.92 7.45
C ARG A 318 16.82 -1.04 8.23
N ASN A 319 16.32 -0.08 8.98
CA ASN A 319 17.16 0.83 9.78
C ASN A 319 17.88 0.09 10.90
N GLY A 320 17.19 -0.78 11.65
CA GLY A 320 17.77 -1.53 12.74
C GLY A 320 18.90 -2.47 12.30
N LEU A 321 18.69 -3.20 11.18
CA LEU A 321 19.71 -4.04 10.57
C LEU A 321 20.91 -3.21 10.07
N ALA A 322 20.65 -2.07 9.43
CA ALA A 322 21.71 -1.15 8.99
C ALA A 322 22.55 -0.63 10.18
N LEU A 323 21.91 -0.22 11.26
CA LEU A 323 22.59 0.22 12.50
C LEU A 323 23.36 -0.90 13.19
N ALA A 324 22.89 -2.16 13.07
CA ALA A 324 23.58 -3.34 13.55
C ALA A 324 24.78 -3.75 12.67
N GLY A 325 25.03 -3.03 11.56
CA GLY A 325 26.12 -3.30 10.61
C GLY A 325 25.84 -4.46 9.66
N VAL A 326 24.59 -4.86 9.51
CA VAL A 326 24.19 -5.95 8.58
C VAL A 326 24.27 -5.45 7.15
N ASP A 327 24.89 -6.24 6.27
CA ASP A 327 25.00 -5.94 4.84
C ASP A 327 23.62 -5.80 4.16
N VAL A 328 23.53 -4.93 3.15
CA VAL A 328 22.29 -4.63 2.41
C VAL A 328 21.65 -5.89 1.83
N VAL A 329 22.44 -6.87 1.38
CA VAL A 329 21.94 -8.13 0.84
C VAL A 329 21.11 -8.89 1.88
N TRP A 330 21.59 -8.94 3.12
CA TRP A 330 20.85 -9.58 4.22
C TRP A 330 19.65 -8.77 4.71
N GLN A 331 19.67 -7.44 4.53
CA GLN A 331 18.50 -6.60 4.77
C GLN A 331 17.38 -6.95 3.78
N GLU A 332 17.68 -7.07 2.48
CA GLU A 332 16.72 -7.48 1.45
C GLU A 332 16.21 -8.92 1.69
N PHE A 333 17.09 -9.85 2.07
CA PHE A 333 16.70 -11.21 2.45
C PHE A 333 15.70 -11.20 3.62
N THR A 334 15.95 -10.39 4.65
CA THR A 334 15.06 -10.27 5.81
C THR A 334 13.70 -9.72 5.44
N VAL A 335 13.64 -8.70 4.57
CA VAL A 335 12.37 -8.14 4.08
C VAL A 335 11.59 -9.21 3.30
N GLY A 336 12.26 -9.98 2.43
CA GLY A 336 11.63 -11.08 1.71
C GLY A 336 11.05 -12.16 2.65
N LEU A 337 11.79 -12.50 3.70
CA LEU A 337 11.33 -13.46 4.73
C LEU A 337 10.11 -12.93 5.50
N LEU A 338 10.09 -11.63 5.84
CA LEU A 338 8.95 -10.98 6.50
C LEU A 338 7.69 -11.06 5.65
N ILE A 339 7.79 -10.89 4.32
CA ILE A 339 6.64 -11.04 3.40
C ILE A 339 6.06 -12.45 3.50
N ILE A 340 6.90 -13.48 3.39
CA ILE A 340 6.47 -14.88 3.42
C ILE A 340 5.78 -15.19 4.75
N ILE A 341 6.38 -14.77 5.87
CA ILE A 341 5.81 -14.97 7.20
C ILE A 341 4.46 -14.27 7.33
N ALA A 342 4.36 -13.01 6.89
CA ALA A 342 3.12 -12.22 6.98
C ALA A 342 1.98 -12.88 6.19
N VAL A 343 2.24 -13.29 4.93
CA VAL A 343 1.23 -13.96 4.08
C VAL A 343 0.83 -15.30 4.69
N THR A 344 1.78 -16.06 5.25
CA THR A 344 1.49 -17.33 5.90
C THR A 344 0.58 -17.17 7.11
N ILE A 345 0.84 -16.14 7.93
CA ILE A 345 0.01 -15.81 9.10
C ILE A 345 -1.40 -15.36 8.64
N ASP A 346 -1.51 -14.51 7.62
CA ASP A 346 -2.82 -14.07 7.08
C ASP A 346 -3.65 -15.27 6.60
N GLN A 347 -3.04 -16.17 5.83
CA GLN A 347 -3.72 -17.38 5.37
C GLN A 347 -4.14 -18.31 6.52
N TRP A 348 -3.30 -18.43 7.55
CA TRP A 348 -3.62 -19.26 8.72
C TRP A 348 -4.82 -18.70 9.50
N ILE A 349 -4.90 -17.39 9.67
CA ILE A 349 -6.02 -16.73 10.35
C ILE A 349 -7.33 -16.93 9.59
N ARG A 350 -7.30 -16.91 8.25
CA ARG A 350 -8.48 -17.08 7.40
C ARG A 350 -9.09 -18.46 7.43
N LYS A 351 -8.30 -19.50 7.64
CA LYS A 351 -8.80 -20.90 7.69
C LYS A 351 -9.82 -21.17 8.79
N VAL A 352 -10.04 -20.25 9.73
CA VAL A 352 -11.02 -20.36 10.83
C VAL A 352 -12.40 -19.80 10.46
N SER A 353 -12.49 -19.02 9.39
CA SER A 353 -13.76 -18.38 8.95
C SER A 353 -14.51 -19.21 7.90
N VAL A 354 -14.07 -20.40 7.62
CA VAL A 354 -14.72 -21.45 6.82
C VAL A 354 -15.09 -22.61 7.75
#